data_362084a61692e24d1216d51b70911789
#
_entry.id   362084a61692e24d1216d51b70911789
#
_cell.length_a   1.000
_cell.length_b   1.000
_cell.length_c   1.000
_cell.angle_alpha   90.00
_cell.angle_beta   90.00
_cell.angle_gamma   90.00
#
_symmetry.space_group_name_H-M   'P 1'
#
loop_
_entity.id
_entity.type
_entity.pdbx_description
1 polymer ?
#
loop_
_entity_poly.entity_id
_entity_poly.type
_entity_poly.pdbx_seq_one_letter_code
_entity_poly.pdbx_strand_id
1 'polypeptide(L)'
;MREKGKTGVSKETFQSNPVFDKVKKHSREFSRAIDKAKTFRAMAYPFFNRAKDGSFAGRANKLMFEIIAEDKVNPHGERTFENGIQSNEAKTYPIGFEGNSLRPLHKVLKTKWNWNETSSTFTIKNFNPKTDINWPEEATHIHLALCRANWDYANNEYDVEFSKEIILDNEDMQSHLQLTTKIPKGNQLQLTYLFIGFSTKVRNKTKELKRSNNTTTILWSV
;
A
#
# COMPACT_ATOMS: atom_id res chain seq x y z
N MET A 1 -44.79 -24.44 4.69
CA MET A 1 -43.82 -23.32 4.90
C MET A 1 -42.81 -23.77 5.94
N ARG A 2 -41.50 -23.90 5.60
CA ARG A 2 -40.46 -24.18 6.59
C ARG A 2 -40.10 -22.86 7.26
N GLU A 3 -40.33 -22.72 8.55
CA GLU A 3 -39.79 -21.61 9.33
C GLU A 3 -38.25 -21.64 9.23
N LYS A 4 -37.65 -20.55 8.72
CA LYS A 4 -36.21 -20.33 8.81
C LYS A 4 -35.88 -20.10 10.29
N GLY A 5 -35.43 -21.16 10.98
CA GLY A 5 -34.90 -21.04 12.33
C GLY A 5 -33.78 -20.02 12.33
N LYS A 6 -33.78 -19.07 13.27
CA LYS A 6 -32.66 -18.15 13.53
C LYS A 6 -31.45 -18.97 13.95
N THR A 7 -30.62 -19.36 12.97
CA THR A 7 -29.35 -19.98 13.24
C THR A 7 -28.34 -18.87 13.57
N GLY A 8 -28.09 -18.65 14.86
CA GLY A 8 -27.10 -17.69 15.33
C GLY A 8 -27.23 -17.40 16.81
N VAL A 9 -26.13 -17.04 17.45
CA VAL A 9 -26.10 -16.60 18.85
C VAL A 9 -26.72 -15.20 18.93
N SER A 10 -27.61 -14.95 19.91
CA SER A 10 -28.19 -13.61 20.12
C SER A 10 -27.06 -12.62 20.52
N LYS A 11 -27.28 -11.32 20.25
CA LYS A 11 -26.35 -10.26 20.65
C LYS A 11 -26.10 -10.24 22.16
N GLU A 12 -27.15 -10.46 22.93
CA GLU A 12 -27.10 -10.52 24.40
C GLU A 12 -26.29 -11.73 24.88
N THR A 13 -26.52 -12.90 24.33
CA THR A 13 -25.75 -14.12 24.64
C THR A 13 -24.29 -13.94 24.23
N PHE A 14 -24.03 -13.35 23.07
CA PHE A 14 -22.65 -13.05 22.63
C PHE A 14 -21.93 -12.10 23.59
N GLN A 15 -22.63 -11.09 24.09
CA GLN A 15 -22.03 -10.10 25.00
C GLN A 15 -21.82 -10.63 26.42
N SER A 16 -22.77 -11.42 26.96
CA SER A 16 -22.74 -11.86 28.36
C SER A 16 -21.93 -13.14 28.59
N ASN A 17 -21.81 -14.03 27.59
CA ASN A 17 -21.19 -15.33 27.76
C ASN A 17 -19.64 -15.23 27.65
N PRO A 18 -18.87 -15.64 28.70
CA PRO A 18 -17.40 -15.63 28.72
C PRO A 18 -16.74 -16.47 27.62
N VAL A 19 -17.43 -17.49 27.09
CA VAL A 19 -16.92 -18.31 25.98
C VAL A 19 -16.54 -17.45 24.76
N PHE A 20 -17.19 -16.31 24.57
CA PHE A 20 -16.93 -15.37 23.47
C PHE A 20 -15.88 -14.31 23.78
N ASP A 21 -15.27 -14.28 24.97
CA ASP A 21 -14.35 -13.21 25.36
C ASP A 21 -13.12 -13.13 24.46
N LYS A 22 -12.57 -14.26 24.02
CA LYS A 22 -11.46 -14.29 23.06
C LYS A 22 -11.85 -13.69 21.71
N VAL A 23 -13.06 -14.00 21.23
CA VAL A 23 -13.60 -13.46 19.97
C VAL A 23 -13.87 -11.96 20.08
N LYS A 24 -14.43 -11.52 21.22
CA LYS A 24 -14.66 -10.08 21.50
C LYS A 24 -13.33 -9.29 21.53
N LYS A 25 -12.30 -9.83 22.19
CA LYS A 25 -10.96 -9.25 22.25
C LYS A 25 -10.36 -9.10 20.84
N HIS A 26 -10.40 -10.17 20.05
CA HIS A 26 -9.93 -10.16 18.66
C HIS A 26 -10.71 -9.14 17.79
N SER A 27 -12.02 -9.09 17.93
CA SER A 27 -12.89 -8.16 17.19
C SER A 27 -12.57 -6.69 17.50
N ARG A 28 -12.23 -6.35 18.76
CA ARG A 28 -11.83 -4.99 19.14
C ARG A 28 -10.52 -4.55 18.45
N GLU A 29 -9.51 -5.42 18.47
CA GLU A 29 -8.23 -5.14 17.80
C GLU A 29 -8.41 -5.05 16.29
N PHE A 30 -9.22 -5.93 15.70
CA PHE A 30 -9.52 -5.90 14.28
C PHE A 30 -10.27 -4.61 13.87
N SER A 31 -11.18 -4.11 14.72
CA SER A 31 -11.82 -2.81 14.48
C SER A 31 -10.81 -1.67 14.44
N ARG A 32 -9.85 -1.62 15.38
CA ARG A 32 -8.76 -0.64 15.37
C ARG A 32 -7.91 -0.77 14.11
N ALA A 33 -7.61 -1.99 13.69
CA ALA A 33 -6.86 -2.24 12.45
C ALA A 33 -7.58 -1.69 11.21
N ILE A 34 -8.90 -1.85 11.12
CA ILE A 34 -9.71 -1.31 10.03
C ILE A 34 -9.61 0.23 9.98
N ASP A 35 -9.65 0.89 11.13
CA ASP A 35 -9.57 2.36 11.20
C ASP A 35 -8.19 2.86 10.75
N LYS A 36 -7.11 2.25 11.22
CA LYS A 36 -5.76 2.56 10.72
C LYS A 36 -5.59 2.26 9.23
N ALA A 37 -6.17 1.16 8.75
CA ALA A 37 -6.12 0.81 7.34
C ALA A 37 -6.86 1.80 6.43
N LYS A 38 -7.87 2.52 6.92
CA LYS A 38 -8.51 3.60 6.16
C LYS A 38 -7.51 4.72 5.84
N THR A 39 -6.78 5.21 6.85
CA THR A 39 -5.75 6.25 6.70
C THR A 39 -4.60 5.75 5.83
N PHE A 40 -4.10 4.54 6.09
CA PHE A 40 -3.05 3.91 5.28
C PHE A 40 -3.40 3.88 3.78
N ARG A 41 -4.64 3.54 3.43
CA ARG A 41 -5.08 3.53 2.03
C ARG A 41 -5.30 4.93 1.45
N ALA A 42 -5.56 5.92 2.29
CA ALA A 42 -5.79 7.30 1.87
C ALA A 42 -4.50 8.02 1.48
N MET A 43 -3.37 7.75 2.15
CA MET A 43 -2.09 8.43 1.93
C MET A 43 -1.62 8.39 0.46
N ALA A 44 -1.67 7.23 -0.19
CA ALA A 44 -1.33 7.08 -1.60
C ALA A 44 -2.56 6.76 -2.47
N TYR A 45 -3.73 7.32 -2.13
CA TYR A 45 -4.98 7.06 -2.82
C TYR A 45 -4.91 7.21 -4.35
N PRO A 46 -4.25 8.24 -4.93
CA PRO A 46 -4.14 8.38 -6.38
C PRO A 46 -3.47 7.16 -7.03
N PHE A 47 -2.45 6.58 -6.39
CA PHE A 47 -1.75 5.41 -6.88
C PHE A 47 -2.59 4.14 -6.70
N PHE A 48 -3.10 3.91 -5.50
CA PHE A 48 -3.93 2.74 -5.23
C PHE A 48 -5.22 2.72 -6.05
N ASN A 49 -5.79 3.89 -6.37
CA ASN A 49 -6.96 3.92 -7.22
C ASN A 49 -6.67 3.44 -8.66
N ARG A 50 -5.45 3.68 -9.13
CA ARG A 50 -4.96 3.27 -10.46
C ARG A 50 -4.33 1.86 -10.46
N ALA A 51 -3.96 1.30 -9.30
CA ALA A 51 -3.24 0.03 -9.18
C ALA A 51 -3.63 -0.75 -7.92
N LYS A 52 -4.85 -1.29 -7.91
CA LYS A 52 -5.33 -2.17 -6.83
C LYS A 52 -6.13 -3.33 -7.36
N ASP A 53 -6.03 -4.48 -6.68
CA ASP A 53 -6.89 -5.62 -6.90
C ASP A 53 -8.08 -5.70 -5.94
N GLY A 54 -8.93 -6.72 -6.09
CA GLY A 54 -10.12 -6.90 -5.26
C GLY A 54 -9.84 -7.23 -3.80
N SER A 55 -8.66 -7.76 -3.47
CA SER A 55 -8.27 -8.14 -2.11
C SER A 55 -7.48 -7.05 -1.36
N PHE A 56 -7.15 -5.94 -2.03
CA PHE A 56 -6.34 -4.85 -1.49
C PHE A 56 -6.77 -4.37 -0.10
N ALA A 57 -8.07 -4.11 0.09
CA ALA A 57 -8.58 -3.61 1.38
C ALA A 57 -8.41 -4.64 2.51
N GLY A 58 -8.64 -5.92 2.22
CA GLY A 58 -8.42 -7.00 3.18
C GLY A 58 -6.95 -7.14 3.57
N ARG A 59 -6.03 -7.04 2.61
CA ARG A 59 -4.59 -7.07 2.88
C ARG A 59 -4.13 -5.87 3.71
N ALA A 60 -4.65 -4.67 3.43
CA ALA A 60 -4.35 -3.48 4.25
C ALA A 60 -4.84 -3.64 5.68
N ASN A 61 -6.05 -4.18 5.89
CA ASN A 61 -6.56 -4.48 7.23
C ASN A 61 -5.69 -5.49 7.96
N LYS A 62 -5.28 -6.56 7.25
CA LYS A 62 -4.39 -7.59 7.80
C LYS A 62 -3.04 -7.00 8.21
N LEU A 63 -2.41 -6.18 7.38
CA LEU A 63 -1.15 -5.50 7.69
C LEU A 63 -1.26 -4.66 8.97
N MET A 64 -2.31 -3.84 9.10
CA MET A 64 -2.51 -3.04 10.31
C MET A 64 -2.75 -3.91 11.54
N PHE A 65 -3.43 -5.03 11.38
CA PHE A 65 -3.67 -5.98 12.47
C PHE A 65 -2.36 -6.67 12.91
N GLU A 66 -1.48 -7.02 11.97
CA GLU A 66 -0.15 -7.59 12.26
C GLU A 66 0.71 -6.60 13.05
N ILE A 67 0.69 -5.30 12.69
CA ILE A 67 1.38 -4.25 13.46
C ILE A 67 0.80 -4.12 14.86
N ILE A 68 -0.53 -4.14 15.03
CA ILE A 68 -1.18 -4.12 16.36
C ILE A 68 -0.77 -5.33 17.19
N ALA A 69 -0.55 -6.49 16.57
CA ALA A 69 -0.13 -7.70 17.27
C ALA A 69 1.27 -7.60 17.90
N GLU A 70 2.11 -6.68 17.42
CA GLU A 70 3.43 -6.38 17.98
C GLU A 70 3.40 -5.54 19.27
N ASP A 71 2.24 -5.04 19.68
CA ASP A 71 2.11 -4.35 20.97
C ASP A 71 2.38 -5.34 22.12
N LYS A 72 3.51 -5.15 22.80
CA LYS A 72 3.95 -5.94 23.97
C LYS A 72 3.56 -5.29 25.31
N VAL A 73 2.98 -4.08 25.25
CA VAL A 73 2.60 -3.31 26.45
C VAL A 73 1.22 -3.70 26.94
N ASN A 74 0.27 -3.81 26.02
CA ASN A 74 -1.12 -4.07 26.36
C ASN A 74 -1.48 -5.57 26.21
N PRO A 75 -2.41 -6.08 27.04
CA PRO A 75 -2.91 -7.44 26.91
C PRO A 75 -3.78 -7.59 25.65
N HIS A 76 -3.92 -8.83 25.19
CA HIS A 76 -4.80 -9.15 24.05
C HIS A 76 -6.22 -8.61 24.21
N GLY A 77 -6.69 -7.89 23.21
CA GLY A 77 -7.96 -7.16 23.17
C GLY A 77 -7.82 -5.67 23.44
N GLU A 78 -6.67 -5.22 23.96
CA GLU A 78 -6.36 -3.82 24.28
C GLU A 78 -5.17 -3.30 23.47
N ARG A 79 -4.49 -4.17 22.71
CA ARG A 79 -3.35 -3.80 21.89
C ARG A 79 -3.70 -2.69 20.89
N THR A 80 -2.73 -1.82 20.64
CA THR A 80 -2.86 -0.61 19.83
C THR A 80 -1.82 -0.57 18.71
N PHE A 81 -2.14 0.16 17.64
CA PHE A 81 -1.19 0.40 16.56
C PHE A 81 0.00 1.25 17.05
N GLU A 82 -0.28 2.24 17.90
CA GLU A 82 0.68 3.19 18.45
C GLU A 82 1.81 2.52 19.21
N ASN A 83 1.51 1.49 19.97
CA ASN A 83 2.51 0.69 20.67
C ASN A 83 3.16 -0.35 19.77
N GLY A 84 2.39 -0.99 18.91
CA GLY A 84 2.90 -2.02 18.01
C GLY A 84 3.95 -1.49 17.05
N ILE A 85 3.74 -0.30 16.47
CA ILE A 85 4.64 0.33 15.51
C ILE A 85 5.97 0.82 16.13
N GLN A 86 6.09 0.86 17.46
CA GLN A 86 7.36 1.17 18.11
C GLN A 86 8.40 0.07 17.92
N SER A 87 7.98 -1.14 17.62
CA SER A 87 8.88 -2.23 17.26
C SER A 87 9.61 -1.90 15.96
N ASN A 88 10.95 -2.07 15.97
CA ASN A 88 11.75 -1.90 14.75
C ASN A 88 11.33 -2.87 13.65
N GLU A 89 10.86 -4.05 14.01
CA GLU A 89 10.34 -5.05 13.06
C GLU A 89 9.04 -4.57 12.43
N ALA A 90 8.08 -4.09 13.25
CA ALA A 90 6.78 -3.64 12.78
C ALA A 90 6.87 -2.47 11.79
N LYS A 91 7.85 -1.57 11.95
CA LYS A 91 8.11 -0.48 11.00
C LYS A 91 8.46 -0.99 9.60
N THR A 92 9.00 -2.19 9.48
CA THR A 92 9.36 -2.79 8.19
C THR A 92 8.22 -3.55 7.53
N TYR A 93 7.15 -3.90 8.25
CA TYR A 93 6.03 -4.68 7.72
C TYR A 93 5.35 -4.06 6.47
N PRO A 94 5.26 -2.72 6.34
CA PRO A 94 4.72 -2.13 5.12
C PRO A 94 5.60 -2.33 3.87
N ILE A 95 6.91 -2.61 4.02
CA ILE A 95 7.83 -2.75 2.88
C ILE A 95 7.41 -3.95 2.01
N GLY A 96 7.29 -3.72 0.71
CA GLY A 96 6.81 -4.74 -0.22
C GLY A 96 5.29 -4.94 -0.22
N PHE A 97 4.52 -4.11 0.50
CA PHE A 97 3.07 -4.15 0.39
C PHE A 97 2.63 -3.71 -1.01
N GLU A 98 1.88 -4.58 -1.67
CA GLU A 98 1.43 -4.39 -3.05
C GLU A 98 -0.02 -3.93 -3.09
N GLY A 99 -0.30 -2.86 -3.83
CA GLY A 99 -1.67 -2.46 -4.16
C GLY A 99 -2.37 -3.51 -5.03
N ASN A 100 -1.62 -4.09 -5.97
CA ASN A 100 -2.07 -5.14 -6.87
C ASN A 100 -1.18 -6.38 -6.74
N SER A 101 -1.61 -7.35 -5.95
CA SER A 101 -0.87 -8.60 -5.73
C SER A 101 -0.80 -9.53 -6.94
N LEU A 102 -1.66 -9.32 -7.92
CA LEU A 102 -1.64 -10.09 -9.19
C LEU A 102 -0.53 -9.58 -10.11
N ARG A 103 -0.08 -8.34 -9.92
CA ARG A 103 0.98 -7.70 -10.69
C ARG A 103 1.95 -6.96 -9.76
N PRO A 104 2.71 -7.69 -8.93
CA PRO A 104 3.65 -7.10 -7.98
C PRO A 104 4.87 -6.48 -8.69
N LEU A 105 5.56 -5.56 -8.01
CA LEU A 105 6.68 -4.81 -8.57
C LEU A 105 7.73 -5.70 -9.24
N HIS A 106 8.14 -6.79 -8.60
CA HIS A 106 9.18 -7.69 -9.12
C HIS A 106 8.79 -8.41 -10.43
N LYS A 107 7.48 -8.49 -10.74
CA LYS A 107 6.99 -9.00 -12.03
C LYS A 107 6.92 -7.92 -13.11
N VAL A 108 6.86 -6.64 -12.71
CA VAL A 108 6.74 -5.51 -13.63
C VAL A 108 8.11 -4.92 -13.96
N LEU A 109 8.92 -4.66 -12.94
CA LEU A 109 10.25 -4.06 -13.04
C LEU A 109 11.33 -5.15 -12.87
N LYS A 110 12.07 -5.44 -13.95
CA LYS A 110 13.03 -6.56 -14.03
C LYS A 110 14.47 -6.14 -13.72
N THR A 111 14.72 -4.85 -13.57
CA THR A 111 16.06 -4.30 -13.34
C THR A 111 16.27 -3.86 -11.90
N LYS A 112 17.54 -3.66 -11.52
CA LYS A 112 17.89 -3.16 -10.18
C LYS A 112 17.59 -1.67 -10.07
N TRP A 113 17.08 -1.29 -8.93
CA TRP A 113 16.80 0.09 -8.56
C TRP A 113 17.42 0.43 -7.20
N ASN A 114 17.52 1.70 -6.91
CA ASN A 114 17.99 2.22 -5.62
C ASN A 114 17.04 3.28 -5.09
N TRP A 115 16.79 3.27 -3.79
CA TRP A 115 16.12 4.32 -3.05
C TRP A 115 17.12 5.02 -2.13
N ASN A 116 17.18 6.34 -2.20
CA ASN A 116 17.93 7.17 -1.28
C ASN A 116 16.94 7.98 -0.43
N GLU A 117 16.87 7.65 0.86
CA GLU A 117 15.92 8.27 1.80
C GLU A 117 16.24 9.74 2.07
N THR A 118 17.53 10.10 2.15
CA THR A 118 17.97 11.47 2.45
C THR A 118 17.63 12.44 1.32
N SER A 119 17.83 12.04 0.08
CA SER A 119 17.49 12.86 -1.09
C SER A 119 16.08 12.62 -1.61
N SER A 120 15.32 11.71 -1.01
CA SER A 120 13.98 11.29 -1.48
C SER A 120 13.96 10.91 -2.96
N THR A 121 14.95 10.12 -3.39
CA THR A 121 15.19 9.86 -4.80
C THR A 121 15.21 8.36 -5.09
N PHE A 122 14.40 7.94 -6.05
CA PHE A 122 14.41 6.62 -6.65
C PHE A 122 15.17 6.68 -7.98
N THR A 123 16.11 5.74 -8.19
CA THR A 123 16.94 5.72 -9.38
C THR A 123 17.05 4.33 -10.00
N ILE A 124 17.09 4.28 -11.32
CA ILE A 124 17.48 3.11 -12.11
C ILE A 124 18.60 3.56 -13.06
N LYS A 125 19.77 2.97 -12.89
CA LYS A 125 20.91 3.19 -13.81
C LYS A 125 20.76 2.31 -15.04
N ASN A 126 21.09 2.86 -16.22
CA ASN A 126 21.01 2.15 -17.51
C ASN A 126 19.61 1.58 -17.79
N PHE A 127 18.58 2.37 -17.51
CA PHE A 127 17.20 1.97 -17.69
C PHE A 127 16.84 1.87 -19.18
N ASN A 128 16.36 0.70 -19.58
CA ASN A 128 15.81 0.46 -20.92
C ASN A 128 14.35 -0.02 -20.77
N PRO A 129 13.37 0.84 -21.04
CA PRO A 129 11.95 0.49 -20.91
C PRO A 129 11.57 -0.79 -21.64
N LYS A 130 12.14 -1.03 -22.83
CA LYS A 130 11.84 -2.20 -23.67
C LYS A 130 12.19 -3.53 -23.01
N THR A 131 13.31 -3.60 -22.30
CA THR A 131 13.82 -4.86 -21.70
C THR A 131 13.54 -4.95 -20.20
N ASP A 132 13.55 -3.83 -19.50
CA ASP A 132 13.49 -3.77 -18.03
C ASP A 132 12.07 -3.79 -17.50
N ILE A 133 11.09 -3.58 -18.38
CA ILE A 133 9.67 -3.60 -18.03
C ILE A 133 8.97 -4.81 -18.63
N ASN A 134 8.08 -5.42 -17.84
CA ASN A 134 7.14 -6.39 -18.32
C ASN A 134 5.87 -5.68 -18.80
N TRP A 135 5.82 -5.37 -20.10
CA TRP A 135 4.73 -4.63 -20.71
C TRP A 135 3.45 -5.45 -20.79
N PRO A 136 2.26 -4.89 -20.48
CA PRO A 136 0.99 -5.44 -20.96
C PRO A 136 0.91 -5.37 -22.48
N GLU A 137 0.25 -6.32 -23.10
CA GLU A 137 0.19 -6.45 -24.58
C GLU A 137 -0.30 -5.18 -25.30
N GLU A 138 -1.29 -4.49 -24.73
CA GLU A 138 -1.88 -3.28 -25.32
C GLU A 138 -1.12 -1.98 -24.96
N ALA A 139 -0.09 -2.05 -24.11
CA ALA A 139 0.58 -0.87 -23.59
C ALA A 139 1.58 -0.30 -24.59
N THR A 140 1.52 1.02 -24.81
CA THR A 140 2.51 1.78 -25.58
C THR A 140 3.32 2.73 -24.73
N HIS A 141 2.81 3.12 -23.54
CA HIS A 141 3.48 4.04 -22.63
C HIS A 141 3.44 3.50 -21.21
N ILE A 142 4.51 3.75 -20.47
CA ILE A 142 4.64 3.51 -19.02
C ILE A 142 4.61 4.84 -18.29
N HIS A 143 3.98 4.83 -17.14
CA HIS A 143 3.87 5.94 -16.21
C HIS A 143 4.57 5.58 -14.91
N LEU A 144 5.51 6.40 -14.47
CA LEU A 144 6.28 6.17 -13.23
C LEU A 144 6.16 7.39 -12.33
N ALA A 145 5.81 7.16 -11.08
CA ALA A 145 5.73 8.23 -10.08
C ALA A 145 6.02 7.70 -8.68
N LEU A 146 6.48 8.61 -7.80
CA LEU A 146 6.68 8.37 -6.37
C LEU A 146 5.65 9.14 -5.55
N CYS A 147 5.31 8.57 -4.39
CA CYS A 147 4.69 9.28 -3.30
C CYS A 147 5.50 9.01 -2.03
N ARG A 148 5.82 10.05 -1.27
CA ARG A 148 6.35 9.94 0.07
C ARG A 148 5.31 10.48 1.04
N ALA A 149 5.03 9.71 2.10
CA ALA A 149 4.08 10.05 3.14
C ALA A 149 4.77 10.09 4.49
N ASN A 150 4.35 11.00 5.36
CA ASN A 150 4.57 10.95 6.79
C ASN A 150 3.21 10.76 7.48
N TRP A 151 3.08 9.72 8.28
CA TRP A 151 1.85 9.40 8.99
C TRP A 151 1.98 9.67 10.48
N ASP A 152 1.27 10.69 10.96
CA ASP A 152 0.97 10.85 12.37
C ASP A 152 -0.13 9.86 12.76
N TYR A 153 0.31 8.66 13.13
CA TYR A 153 -0.60 7.57 13.45
C TYR A 153 -1.36 7.79 14.77
N ALA A 154 -0.87 8.65 15.66
CA ALA A 154 -1.56 8.97 16.91
C ALA A 154 -2.83 9.80 16.63
N ASN A 155 -2.71 10.81 15.76
CA ASN A 155 -3.82 11.70 15.39
C ASN A 155 -4.56 11.22 14.12
N ASN A 156 -4.09 10.16 13.45
CA ASN A 156 -4.59 9.71 12.15
C ASN A 156 -4.50 10.77 11.04
N GLU A 157 -3.52 11.67 11.14
CA GLU A 157 -3.21 12.69 10.15
C GLU A 157 -2.01 12.27 9.29
N TYR A 158 -1.90 12.83 8.10
CA TYR A 158 -0.76 12.55 7.24
C TYR A 158 -0.46 13.74 6.33
N ASP A 159 0.81 13.85 5.97
CA ASP A 159 1.31 14.75 4.93
C ASP A 159 1.92 13.92 3.81
N VAL A 160 1.68 14.30 2.55
CA VAL A 160 2.11 13.52 1.38
C VAL A 160 2.69 14.43 0.30
N GLU A 161 3.77 13.97 -0.31
CA GLU A 161 4.41 14.62 -1.44
C GLU A 161 4.52 13.66 -2.62
N PHE A 162 4.13 14.13 -3.80
CA PHE A 162 4.19 13.35 -5.03
C PHE A 162 5.28 13.89 -5.96
N SER A 163 5.99 13.00 -6.65
CA SER A 163 6.86 13.39 -7.75
C SER A 163 6.05 13.83 -8.97
N LYS A 164 6.72 14.49 -9.92
CA LYS A 164 6.19 14.53 -11.28
C LYS A 164 6.11 13.10 -11.82
N GLU A 165 5.06 12.82 -12.58
CA GLU A 165 4.91 11.57 -13.31
C GLU A 165 5.80 11.60 -14.57
N ILE A 166 6.66 10.60 -14.73
CA ILE A 166 7.44 10.38 -15.94
C ILE A 166 6.67 9.44 -16.84
N ILE A 167 6.51 9.82 -18.11
CA ILE A 167 5.85 9.00 -19.13
C ILE A 167 6.87 8.69 -20.21
N LEU A 168 7.07 7.40 -20.50
CA LEU A 168 7.99 6.93 -21.52
C LEU A 168 7.25 5.97 -22.45
N ASP A 169 7.62 5.95 -23.72
CA ASP A 169 7.20 4.87 -24.60
C ASP A 169 8.18 3.69 -24.54
N ASN A 170 7.84 2.60 -25.19
CA ASN A 170 8.66 1.38 -25.17
C ASN A 170 9.92 1.48 -26.05
N GLU A 171 10.04 2.49 -26.89
CA GLU A 171 11.20 2.76 -27.72
C GLU A 171 12.11 3.85 -27.13
N ASP A 172 11.68 4.53 -26.05
CA ASP A 172 12.47 5.55 -25.39
C ASP A 172 13.75 4.94 -24.78
N MET A 173 14.89 5.55 -25.10
CA MET A 173 16.17 5.18 -24.51
C MET A 173 16.51 6.13 -23.37
N GLN A 174 16.34 5.66 -22.15
CA GLN A 174 16.67 6.40 -20.94
C GLN A 174 17.89 5.75 -20.26
N SER A 175 19.07 6.37 -20.40
CA SER A 175 20.27 5.87 -19.70
C SER A 175 20.21 6.02 -18.18
N HIS A 176 19.35 6.87 -17.67
CA HIS A 176 19.17 7.12 -16.24
C HIS A 176 17.75 7.57 -15.93
N LEU A 177 17.01 6.75 -15.19
CA LEU A 177 15.68 7.11 -14.68
C LEU A 177 15.83 7.62 -13.25
N GLN A 178 15.31 8.80 -12.99
CA GLN A 178 15.30 9.40 -11.65
C GLN A 178 13.92 10.00 -11.34
N LEU A 179 13.35 9.60 -10.21
CA LEU A 179 12.15 10.18 -9.62
C LEU A 179 12.51 10.78 -8.27
N THR A 180 12.10 12.01 -8.01
CA THR A 180 12.39 12.71 -6.74
C THR A 180 11.11 13.32 -6.20
N THR A 181 10.87 13.19 -4.89
CA THR A 181 9.79 13.88 -4.17
C THR A 181 10.39 14.89 -3.19
N LYS A 182 9.57 15.82 -2.73
CA LYS A 182 9.88 16.54 -1.49
C LYS A 182 9.74 15.60 -0.30
N ILE A 183 10.33 16.00 0.83
CA ILE A 183 10.13 15.31 2.10
C ILE A 183 8.86 15.88 2.72
N PRO A 184 7.85 15.06 3.04
CA PRO A 184 6.65 15.51 3.74
C PRO A 184 6.99 16.00 5.15
N LYS A 185 6.14 16.86 5.69
CA LYS A 185 6.31 17.38 7.04
C LYS A 185 6.06 16.29 8.08
N GLY A 186 6.80 16.37 9.19
CA GLY A 186 6.70 15.43 10.31
C GLY A 186 7.83 14.38 10.30
N ASN A 187 7.89 13.61 11.37
CA ASN A 187 8.95 12.63 11.63
C ASN A 187 8.43 11.34 12.29
N GLN A 188 7.14 11.02 12.07
CA GLN A 188 6.55 9.79 12.59
C GLN A 188 6.83 8.62 11.63
N LEU A 189 5.80 7.87 11.25
CA LEU A 189 5.96 6.76 10.32
C LEU A 189 6.05 7.27 8.88
N GLN A 190 7.21 7.10 8.26
CA GLN A 190 7.42 7.49 6.87
C GLN A 190 7.30 6.30 5.93
N LEU A 191 6.62 6.50 4.82
CA LEU A 191 6.37 5.48 3.80
C LEU A 191 6.69 6.05 2.42
N THR A 192 7.34 5.23 1.58
CA THR A 192 7.59 5.60 0.18
C THR A 192 6.95 4.59 -0.75
N TYR A 193 6.13 5.11 -1.67
CA TYR A 193 5.37 4.33 -2.64
C TYR A 193 5.92 4.58 -4.05
N LEU A 194 6.09 3.51 -4.82
CA LEU A 194 6.33 3.56 -6.25
C LEU A 194 5.06 3.14 -6.99
N PHE A 195 4.64 3.95 -7.93
CA PHE A 195 3.58 3.63 -8.88
C PHE A 195 4.18 3.37 -10.26
N ILE A 196 3.74 2.28 -10.90
CA ILE A 196 3.99 2.00 -12.31
C ILE A 196 2.64 1.69 -12.96
N GLY A 197 2.25 2.57 -13.89
CA GLY A 197 1.02 2.43 -14.65
C GLY A 197 1.30 2.30 -16.16
N PHE A 198 0.28 1.93 -16.91
CA PHE A 198 0.37 1.76 -18.35
C PHE A 198 -0.78 2.42 -19.06
N SER A 199 -0.48 2.93 -20.26
CA SER A 199 -1.49 3.47 -21.17
C SER A 199 -1.22 3.03 -22.61
N THR A 200 -2.25 3.12 -23.42
CA THR A 200 -2.15 2.97 -24.87
C THR A 200 -2.46 4.28 -25.55
N LYS A 201 -1.75 4.57 -26.63
CA LYS A 201 -2.01 5.71 -27.50
C LYS A 201 -2.73 5.24 -28.75
N VAL A 202 -4.00 5.64 -28.89
CA VAL A 202 -4.81 5.35 -30.05
C VAL A 202 -5.10 6.66 -30.78
N ARG A 203 -4.48 6.81 -31.97
CA ARG A 203 -4.47 8.09 -32.71
C ARG A 203 -3.85 9.19 -31.84
N ASN A 204 -4.57 10.29 -31.55
CA ASN A 204 -4.08 11.40 -30.72
C ASN A 204 -4.60 11.35 -29.26
N LYS A 205 -5.17 10.23 -28.79
CA LYS A 205 -5.70 10.10 -27.43
C LYS A 205 -4.93 9.05 -26.65
N THR A 206 -4.46 9.44 -25.47
CA THR A 206 -3.89 8.52 -24.49
C THR A 206 -5.02 7.96 -23.61
N LYS A 207 -5.08 6.64 -23.46
CA LYS A 207 -6.04 5.96 -22.62
C LYS A 207 -5.29 5.09 -21.62
N GLU A 208 -5.49 5.33 -20.33
CA GLU A 208 -4.96 4.45 -19.28
C GLU A 208 -5.52 3.03 -19.42
N LEU A 209 -4.67 2.05 -19.20
CA LEU A 209 -5.10 0.65 -19.13
C LEU A 209 -5.84 0.39 -17.83
N LYS A 210 -6.49 -0.77 -17.77
CA LYS A 210 -7.18 -1.20 -16.54
C LYS A 210 -6.19 -1.28 -15.38
N ARG A 211 -6.65 -0.93 -14.18
CA ARG A 211 -5.85 -0.96 -12.94
C ARG A 211 -5.19 -2.33 -12.64
N SER A 212 -5.71 -3.41 -13.19
CA SER A 212 -5.12 -4.75 -13.10
C SER A 212 -3.77 -4.86 -13.82
N ASN A 213 -3.46 -3.96 -14.74
CA ASN A 213 -2.19 -3.90 -15.46
C ASN A 213 -1.12 -3.09 -14.71
N ASN A 214 -1.50 -2.33 -13.70
CA ASN A 214 -0.65 -1.41 -12.98
C ASN A 214 -0.19 -2.00 -11.65
N THR A 215 0.89 -1.45 -11.09
CA THR A 215 1.39 -1.80 -9.75
C THR A 215 1.61 -0.56 -8.89
N THR A 216 1.43 -0.73 -7.60
CA THR A 216 1.86 0.23 -6.56
C THR A 216 2.44 -0.57 -5.41
N THR A 217 3.67 -0.25 -5.04
CA THR A 217 4.44 -0.98 -4.02
C THR A 217 5.02 -0.01 -3.02
N ILE A 218 5.09 -0.39 -1.76
CA ILE A 218 5.84 0.34 -0.74
C ILE A 218 7.30 -0.09 -0.82
N LEU A 219 8.19 0.84 -1.16
CA LEU A 219 9.62 0.60 -1.30
C LEU A 219 10.35 0.68 0.04
N TRP A 220 9.87 1.51 0.95
CA TRP A 220 10.58 1.86 2.17
C TRP A 220 9.63 2.35 3.25
N SER A 221 9.99 2.06 4.53
CA SER A 221 9.25 2.42 5.73
C SER A 221 10.20 2.58 6.92
N VAL A 222 10.02 3.62 7.73
CA VAL A 222 10.81 3.88 8.95
C VAL A 222 9.99 4.64 10.00
#